data_17c347b923115f4c9b306c8a04469cd4
#
_entry.id   17c347b923115f4c9b306c8a04469cd4
#
_cell.length_a   1.000
_cell.length_b   1.000
_cell.length_c   1.000
_cell.angle_alpha   90.00
_cell.angle_beta   90.00
_cell.angle_gamma   90.00
#
_symmetry.space_group_name_H-M   'P 1'
#
loop_
_entity.id
_entity.type
_entity.pdbx_description
1 polymer ?
#
loop_
_entity_poly.entity_id
_entity_poly.type
_entity_poly.pdbx_seq_one_letter_code
_entity_poly.pdbx_strand_id
1 'polypeptide(L)'
;MTTLSPAEIEAEGIPRGDGVIRHCEHCGACTVACPGGCIGQDRSTCLSAIGQKKGELSEEEIRLFRSGKYVWGCDVCASVCPHTKRAAQAGTIDTPIPYFRENRLSKLTPEAVQSMDEKAYAAYAFGWRPKEVMLRNLRVMEDKND
;
A
#
# COMPACT_ATOMS: atom_id res chain seq x y z
N MET A 1 -3.35 8.26 16.00
CA MET A 1 -2.38 8.90 15.09
C MET A 1 -2.47 10.39 15.29
N THR A 2 -1.42 11.01 15.81
CA THR A 2 -1.34 12.47 15.93
C THR A 2 -0.84 12.99 14.59
N THR A 3 -1.70 13.70 13.87
CA THR A 3 -1.30 14.40 12.66
C THR A 3 -0.72 15.75 13.05
N LEU A 4 0.50 16.03 12.61
CA LEU A 4 1.11 17.35 12.81
C LEU A 4 0.28 18.40 12.07
N SER A 5 0.00 19.52 12.72
CA SER A 5 -0.58 20.69 12.10
C SER A 5 0.43 21.35 11.14
N PRO A 6 -0.02 22.18 10.18
CA PRO A 6 0.89 22.93 9.32
C PRO A 6 1.93 23.76 10.07
N ALA A 7 1.56 24.34 11.23
CA ALA A 7 2.45 25.13 12.06
C ALA A 7 3.52 24.26 12.77
N GLU A 8 3.16 23.06 13.22
CA GLU A 8 4.10 22.11 13.81
C GLU A 8 5.11 21.59 12.76
N ILE A 9 4.65 21.30 11.52
CA ILE A 9 5.53 20.91 10.41
C ILE A 9 6.56 22.02 10.11
N GLU A 10 6.12 23.30 10.15
CA GLU A 10 6.97 24.45 9.91
C GLU A 10 7.97 24.68 11.05
N ALA A 11 7.53 24.50 12.31
CA ALA A 11 8.37 24.62 13.49
C ALA A 11 9.46 23.53 13.54
N GLU A 12 9.17 22.33 13.07
CA GLU A 12 10.13 21.21 12.95
C GLU A 12 11.08 21.36 11.75
N GLY A 13 10.94 22.41 10.95
CA GLY A 13 11.77 22.63 9.78
C GLY A 13 11.59 21.58 8.67
N ILE A 14 10.46 20.86 8.67
CA ILE A 14 10.16 19.86 7.65
C ILE A 14 9.85 20.56 6.34
N PRO A 15 10.63 20.36 5.28
CA PRO A 15 10.39 21.04 4.01
C PRO A 15 9.03 20.62 3.44
N ARG A 16 8.17 21.56 3.16
CA ARG A 16 6.94 21.32 2.41
C ARG A 16 7.30 21.01 0.96
N GLY A 17 7.03 19.80 0.54
CA GLY A 17 7.07 19.47 -0.88
C GLY A 17 5.94 20.22 -1.61
N ASP A 18 6.23 20.75 -2.76
CA ASP A 18 5.26 21.36 -3.67
C ASP A 18 4.35 20.33 -4.37
N GLY A 19 4.45 19.05 -3.98
CA GLY A 19 3.73 17.92 -4.59
C GLY A 19 4.26 17.54 -5.99
N VAL A 20 5.29 18.21 -6.48
CA VAL A 20 5.88 17.91 -7.78
C VAL A 20 6.96 16.86 -7.62
N ILE A 21 6.82 15.74 -8.33
CA ILE A 21 7.87 14.72 -8.42
C ILE A 21 8.97 15.24 -9.35
N ARG A 22 9.92 15.99 -8.78
CA ARG A 22 10.96 16.71 -9.53
C ARG A 22 11.96 15.81 -10.28
N HIS A 23 11.97 14.53 -9.93
CA HIS A 23 12.94 13.58 -10.46
C HIS A 23 12.32 12.48 -11.33
N CYS A 24 11.03 12.60 -11.67
CA CYS A 24 10.40 11.66 -12.58
C CYS A 24 10.93 11.87 -14.01
N GLU A 25 11.59 10.85 -14.56
CA GLU A 25 12.13 10.88 -15.93
C GLU A 25 11.07 10.54 -16.99
N HIS A 26 9.80 10.37 -16.60
CA HIS A 26 8.69 10.01 -17.47
C HIS A 26 8.97 8.78 -18.35
N CYS A 27 9.75 7.82 -17.86
CA CYS A 27 10.16 6.62 -18.59
C CYS A 27 9.03 5.62 -18.89
N GLY A 28 7.84 5.81 -18.31
CA GLY A 28 6.67 4.97 -18.55
C GLY A 28 6.68 3.59 -17.89
N ALA A 29 7.76 3.17 -17.21
CA ALA A 29 7.87 1.83 -16.63
C ALA A 29 6.72 1.50 -15.66
N CYS A 30 6.30 2.46 -14.82
CA CYS A 30 5.18 2.29 -13.90
C CYS A 30 3.84 2.13 -14.62
N THR A 31 3.63 2.83 -15.72
CA THR A 31 2.40 2.74 -16.54
C THR A 31 2.29 1.36 -17.19
N VAL A 32 3.39 0.88 -17.78
CA VAL A 32 3.43 -0.45 -18.43
C VAL A 32 3.24 -1.58 -17.43
N ALA A 33 3.82 -1.46 -16.24
CA ALA A 33 3.79 -2.52 -15.23
C ALA A 33 2.50 -2.52 -14.39
N CYS A 34 1.68 -1.47 -14.44
CA CYS A 34 0.48 -1.36 -13.60
C CYS A 34 -0.56 -2.43 -13.96
N PRO A 35 -0.91 -3.37 -13.05
CA PRO A 35 -1.87 -4.43 -13.37
C PRO A 35 -3.27 -3.89 -13.71
N GLY A 36 -3.66 -2.76 -13.13
CA GLY A 36 -4.94 -2.09 -13.38
C GLY A 36 -4.90 -1.04 -14.48
N GLY A 37 -3.72 -0.75 -15.07
CA GLY A 37 -3.57 0.27 -16.11
C GLY A 37 -3.96 1.69 -15.68
N CYS A 38 -4.00 1.98 -14.37
CA CYS A 38 -4.61 3.19 -13.81
C CYS A 38 -3.64 4.38 -13.63
N ILE A 39 -2.36 4.22 -13.98
CA ILE A 39 -1.38 5.31 -13.82
C ILE A 39 -1.68 6.43 -14.82
N GLY A 40 -1.93 7.63 -14.28
CA GLY A 40 -2.30 8.80 -15.08
C GLY A 40 -3.77 8.82 -15.52
N GLN A 41 -4.59 7.88 -15.02
CA GLN A 41 -6.02 7.75 -15.33
C GLN A 41 -6.86 7.61 -14.06
N ASP A 42 -8.11 7.17 -14.20
CA ASP A 42 -8.98 6.86 -13.08
C ASP A 42 -8.41 5.72 -12.22
N ARG A 43 -8.48 5.90 -10.89
CA ARG A 43 -7.94 4.95 -9.91
C ARG A 43 -8.88 3.79 -9.58
N SER A 44 -10.04 3.69 -10.23
CA SER A 44 -11.03 2.63 -9.95
C SER A 44 -10.44 1.22 -10.14
N THR A 45 -9.52 1.06 -11.09
CA THR A 45 -8.82 -0.20 -11.38
C THR A 45 -7.50 -0.37 -10.62
N CYS A 46 -7.14 0.56 -9.73
CA CYS A 46 -5.96 0.45 -8.90
C CYS A 46 -6.13 -0.65 -7.85
N LEU A 47 -5.27 -1.67 -7.84
CA LEU A 47 -5.34 -2.76 -6.86
C LEU A 47 -5.32 -2.27 -5.41
N SER A 48 -4.55 -1.22 -5.12
CA SER A 48 -4.54 -0.60 -3.79
C SER A 48 -5.89 0.04 -3.46
N ALA A 49 -6.56 0.70 -4.40
CA ALA A 49 -7.87 1.29 -4.19
C ALA A 49 -8.95 0.21 -4.01
N ILE A 50 -8.94 -0.83 -4.85
CA ILE A 50 -9.84 -1.99 -4.74
C ILE A 50 -9.69 -2.66 -3.38
N GLY A 51 -8.46 -2.97 -2.95
CA GLY A 51 -8.21 -3.60 -1.65
C GLY A 51 -8.66 -2.77 -0.45
N GLN A 52 -8.77 -1.45 -0.61
CA GLN A 52 -9.22 -0.52 0.44
C GLN A 52 -10.72 -0.20 0.37
N LYS A 53 -11.44 -0.65 -0.65
CA LYS A 53 -12.88 -0.43 -0.81
C LYS A 53 -13.64 -1.10 0.34
N LYS A 54 -14.67 -0.42 0.88
CA LYS A 54 -15.59 -1.01 1.86
C LYS A 54 -16.66 -1.84 1.15
N GLY A 55 -17.20 -2.84 1.83
CA GLY A 55 -18.22 -3.74 1.30
C GLY A 55 -17.66 -4.81 0.36
N GLU A 56 -18.51 -5.40 -0.43
CA GLU A 56 -18.13 -6.46 -1.36
C GLU A 56 -17.47 -5.91 -2.63
N LEU A 57 -16.66 -6.72 -3.26
CA LEU A 57 -16.05 -6.45 -4.56
C LEU A 57 -16.92 -7.06 -5.66
N SER A 58 -16.98 -6.41 -6.81
CA SER A 58 -17.57 -7.00 -8.00
C SER A 58 -16.67 -8.15 -8.53
N GLU A 59 -17.24 -9.02 -9.36
CA GLU A 59 -16.47 -10.11 -9.98
C GLU A 59 -15.26 -9.60 -10.79
N GLU A 60 -15.39 -8.46 -11.43
CA GLU A 60 -14.31 -7.83 -12.19
C GLU A 60 -13.21 -7.31 -11.25
N GLU A 61 -13.60 -6.66 -10.15
CA GLU A 61 -12.66 -6.22 -9.12
C GLU A 61 -11.94 -7.40 -8.46
N ILE A 62 -12.65 -8.52 -8.20
CA ILE A 62 -12.06 -9.75 -7.67
C ILE A 62 -11.02 -10.32 -8.64
N ARG A 63 -11.37 -10.46 -9.93
CA ARG A 63 -10.44 -10.96 -10.94
C ARG A 63 -9.18 -10.09 -11.02
N LEU A 64 -9.37 -8.76 -11.03
CA LEU A 64 -8.27 -7.82 -11.09
C LEU A 64 -7.42 -7.88 -9.81
N PHE A 65 -8.04 -7.91 -8.64
CA PHE A 65 -7.35 -7.98 -7.36
C PHE A 65 -6.52 -9.27 -7.22
N ARG A 66 -7.07 -10.41 -7.68
CA ARG A 66 -6.38 -11.71 -7.74
C ARG A 66 -5.16 -11.71 -8.67
N SER A 67 -5.08 -10.82 -9.66
CA SER A 67 -3.89 -10.69 -10.50
C SER A 67 -2.68 -10.14 -9.73
N GLY A 68 -2.92 -9.46 -8.61
CA GLY A 68 -1.91 -8.97 -7.69
C GLY A 68 -1.36 -10.07 -6.78
N LYS A 69 -0.35 -9.68 -5.98
CA LYS A 69 0.29 -10.55 -4.98
C LYS A 69 0.11 -10.03 -3.56
N TYR A 70 -0.75 -9.04 -3.37
CA TYR A 70 -0.89 -8.29 -2.12
C TYR A 70 -2.32 -8.37 -1.61
N VAL A 71 -2.47 -8.62 -0.32
CA VAL A 71 -3.78 -8.52 0.37
C VAL A 71 -4.09 -7.09 0.78
N TRP A 72 -3.06 -6.23 0.80
CA TRP A 72 -3.16 -4.81 1.15
C TRP A 72 -2.09 -4.00 0.41
N GLY A 73 -2.50 -2.84 -0.12
CA GLY A 73 -1.61 -2.02 -0.94
C GLY A 73 -1.27 -2.65 -2.29
N CYS A 74 -0.47 -1.96 -3.05
CA CYS A 74 0.13 -2.45 -4.28
C CYS A 74 1.32 -1.56 -4.62
N ASP A 75 2.52 -2.13 -4.65
CA ASP A 75 3.76 -1.41 -4.88
C ASP A 75 4.39 -1.70 -6.25
N VAL A 76 3.63 -2.29 -7.18
CA VAL A 76 4.15 -2.64 -8.52
C VAL A 76 4.73 -1.42 -9.23
N CYS A 77 4.01 -0.29 -9.24
CA CYS A 77 4.49 0.94 -9.87
C CYS A 77 5.75 1.52 -9.20
N ALA A 78 5.88 1.38 -7.88
CA ALA A 78 7.06 1.81 -7.14
C ALA A 78 8.24 0.86 -7.39
N SER A 79 8.00 -0.46 -7.39
CA SER A 79 9.06 -1.47 -7.52
C SER A 79 9.78 -1.45 -8.88
N VAL A 80 9.08 -1.06 -9.95
CA VAL A 80 9.66 -0.97 -11.30
C VAL A 80 10.34 0.38 -11.56
N CYS A 81 10.12 1.37 -10.69
CA CYS A 81 10.67 2.71 -10.86
C CYS A 81 12.21 2.70 -10.80
N PRO A 82 12.91 3.30 -11.78
CA PRO A 82 14.39 3.38 -11.75
C PRO A 82 14.93 4.05 -10.49
N HIS A 83 14.22 5.07 -9.99
CA HIS A 83 14.61 5.75 -8.74
C HIS A 83 14.54 4.83 -7.54
N THR A 84 13.45 4.06 -7.39
CA THR A 84 13.31 3.08 -6.31
C THR A 84 14.38 1.99 -6.42
N LYS A 85 14.65 1.50 -7.63
CA LYS A 85 15.70 0.50 -7.87
C LYS A 85 17.09 1.03 -7.48
N ARG A 86 17.43 2.26 -7.87
CA ARG A 86 18.70 2.90 -7.46
C ARG A 86 18.79 3.06 -5.95
N ALA A 87 17.72 3.53 -5.30
CA ALA A 87 17.68 3.67 -3.84
C ALA A 87 17.84 2.31 -3.13
N ALA A 88 17.21 1.25 -3.67
CA ALA A 88 17.37 -0.10 -3.15
C ALA A 88 18.82 -0.60 -3.26
N GLN A 89 19.44 -0.40 -4.41
CA GLN A 89 20.87 -0.77 -4.63
C GLN A 89 21.81 -0.01 -3.71
N ALA A 90 21.50 1.25 -3.41
CA ALA A 90 22.25 2.08 -2.48
C ALA A 90 21.94 1.78 -0.98
N GLY A 91 21.00 0.88 -0.68
CA GLY A 91 20.58 0.56 0.68
C GLY A 91 19.84 1.68 1.41
N THR A 92 19.25 2.63 0.66
CA THR A 92 18.60 3.84 1.24
C THR A 92 17.08 3.75 1.32
N ILE A 93 16.50 2.62 0.94
CA ILE A 93 15.04 2.42 1.03
C ILE A 93 14.56 1.88 2.39
N ASP A 94 15.49 1.46 3.24
CA ASP A 94 15.13 0.96 4.55
C ASP A 94 14.76 2.11 5.49
N THR A 95 13.65 1.92 6.21
CA THR A 95 13.23 2.90 7.23
C THR A 95 14.19 2.92 8.41
N PRO A 96 14.64 4.12 8.86
CA PRO A 96 15.43 4.25 10.08
C PRO A 96 14.59 4.07 11.36
N ILE A 97 13.25 4.03 11.24
CA ILE A 97 12.34 3.96 12.38
C ILE A 97 12.31 2.53 12.91
N PRO A 98 12.78 2.26 14.16
CA PRO A 98 12.86 0.92 14.73
C PRO A 98 11.52 0.21 14.74
N TYR A 99 10.45 0.92 15.12
CA TYR A 99 9.09 0.36 15.16
C TYR A 99 8.70 -0.36 13.87
N PHE A 100 8.93 0.24 12.69
CA PHE A 100 8.59 -0.37 11.40
C PHE A 100 9.53 -1.51 10.99
N ARG A 101 10.72 -1.58 11.57
CA ARG A 101 11.67 -2.68 11.33
C ARG A 101 11.33 -3.91 12.15
N GLU A 102 10.93 -3.71 13.42
CA GLU A 102 10.69 -4.75 14.40
C GLU A 102 9.29 -5.38 14.28
N ASN A 103 8.30 -4.60 13.85
CA ASN A 103 6.90 -5.03 13.77
C ASN A 103 6.47 -5.42 12.35
N ARG A 104 7.36 -6.02 11.58
CA ARG A 104 7.03 -6.54 10.24
C ARG A 104 6.20 -7.80 10.33
N LEU A 105 5.11 -7.86 9.58
CA LEU A 105 4.34 -9.08 9.38
C LEU A 105 4.84 -9.76 8.10
N SER A 106 5.46 -10.91 8.25
CA SER A 106 5.93 -11.72 7.11
C SER A 106 4.79 -12.48 6.42
N LYS A 107 3.73 -12.78 7.15
CA LYS A 107 2.53 -13.45 6.67
C LYS A 107 1.32 -12.95 7.46
N LEU A 108 0.24 -12.66 6.76
CA LEU A 108 -1.04 -12.29 7.35
C LEU A 108 -2.05 -13.40 7.04
N THR A 109 -2.73 -13.91 8.08
CA THR A 109 -3.79 -14.90 7.94
C THR A 109 -5.10 -14.36 8.52
N PRO A 110 -6.27 -14.93 8.14
CA PRO A 110 -7.54 -14.55 8.73
C PRO A 110 -7.55 -14.65 10.26
N GLU A 111 -6.97 -15.72 10.80
CA GLU A 111 -6.90 -15.96 12.25
C GLU A 111 -6.05 -14.89 12.95
N ALA A 112 -4.92 -14.53 12.34
CA ALA A 112 -4.06 -13.47 12.87
C ALA A 112 -4.79 -12.13 12.91
N VAL A 113 -5.55 -11.78 11.87
CA VAL A 113 -6.35 -10.55 11.83
C VAL A 113 -7.47 -10.58 12.87
N GLN A 114 -8.16 -11.72 13.01
CA GLN A 114 -9.25 -11.87 13.98
C GLN A 114 -8.77 -11.77 15.43
N SER A 115 -7.60 -12.34 15.74
CA SER A 115 -7.03 -12.36 17.09
C SER A 115 -6.44 -11.02 17.54
N MET A 116 -6.15 -10.09 16.63
CA MET A 116 -5.68 -8.75 17.01
C MET A 116 -6.76 -8.02 17.78
N ASP A 117 -6.43 -7.40 18.91
CA ASP A 117 -7.28 -6.39 19.51
C ASP A 117 -7.30 -5.09 18.67
N GLU A 118 -8.18 -4.16 19.01
CA GLU A 118 -8.33 -2.91 18.25
C GLU A 118 -7.04 -2.09 18.19
N LYS A 119 -6.29 -2.04 19.30
CA LYS A 119 -5.04 -1.28 19.41
C LYS A 119 -3.95 -1.90 18.56
N ALA A 120 -3.79 -3.21 18.61
CA ALA A 120 -2.83 -3.96 17.79
C ALA A 120 -3.17 -3.83 16.30
N TYR A 121 -4.45 -3.96 15.94
CA TYR A 121 -4.90 -3.81 14.56
C TYR A 121 -4.66 -2.38 14.03
N ALA A 122 -5.00 -1.36 14.81
CA ALA A 122 -4.81 0.05 14.44
C ALA A 122 -3.34 0.46 14.27
N ALA A 123 -2.40 -0.30 14.81
CA ALA A 123 -0.97 -0.03 14.67
C ALA A 123 -0.40 -0.33 13.27
N TYR A 124 -1.10 -1.12 12.47
CA TYR A 124 -0.68 -1.47 11.11
C TYR A 124 -1.24 -0.51 10.05
N ALA A 125 -0.60 -0.49 8.88
CA ALA A 125 -0.98 0.37 7.75
C ALA A 125 -2.42 0.12 7.24
N PHE A 126 -2.98 -1.05 7.50
CA PHE A 126 -4.37 -1.39 7.17
C PHE A 126 -5.37 -1.03 8.27
N GLY A 127 -4.90 -0.68 9.47
CA GLY A 127 -5.71 -0.52 10.68
C GLY A 127 -6.70 0.66 10.65
N TRP A 128 -6.62 1.54 9.67
CA TRP A 128 -7.61 2.60 9.47
C TRP A 128 -8.88 2.13 8.74
N ARG A 129 -8.87 0.89 8.23
CA ARG A 129 -10.06 0.22 7.69
C ARG A 129 -10.59 -0.81 8.67
N PRO A 130 -11.90 -1.12 8.64
CA PRO A 130 -12.48 -2.20 9.43
C PRO A 130 -11.84 -3.55 9.10
N LYS A 131 -11.77 -4.46 10.08
CA LYS A 131 -11.19 -5.81 9.90
C LYS A 131 -11.84 -6.61 8.76
N GLU A 132 -13.14 -6.40 8.54
CA GLU A 132 -13.92 -7.07 7.49
C GLU A 132 -13.32 -6.85 6.11
N VAL A 133 -12.75 -5.66 5.86
CA VAL A 133 -12.07 -5.35 4.59
C VAL A 133 -10.85 -6.23 4.41
N MET A 134 -10.03 -6.39 5.45
CA MET A 134 -8.84 -7.22 5.41
C MET A 134 -9.20 -8.71 5.29
N LEU A 135 -10.19 -9.16 6.05
CA LEU A 135 -10.68 -10.54 6.00
C LEU A 135 -11.26 -10.90 4.63
N ARG A 136 -12.01 -9.97 4.01
CA ARG A 136 -12.47 -10.13 2.62
C ARG A 136 -11.31 -10.29 1.66
N ASN A 137 -10.29 -9.42 1.76
CA ASN A 137 -9.13 -9.47 0.87
C ASN A 137 -8.37 -10.78 1.00
N LEU A 138 -8.19 -11.27 2.23
CA LEU A 138 -7.54 -12.55 2.49
C LEU A 138 -8.31 -13.70 1.84
N ARG A 139 -9.65 -13.78 2.03
CA ARG A 139 -10.49 -14.79 1.37
C ARG A 139 -10.37 -14.74 -0.16
N VAL A 140 -10.48 -13.55 -0.74
CA VAL A 140 -10.33 -13.37 -2.19
C VAL A 140 -8.99 -13.89 -2.70
N MET A 141 -7.93 -13.76 -1.92
CA MET A 141 -6.59 -14.25 -2.33
C MET A 141 -6.38 -15.73 -2.07
N GLU A 142 -7.05 -16.34 -1.08
CA GLU A 142 -7.02 -17.78 -0.79
C GLU A 142 -7.70 -18.58 -1.91
N ASP A 143 -8.87 -18.16 -2.36
CA ASP A 143 -9.63 -18.79 -3.47
C ASP A 143 -8.89 -18.76 -4.82
N LYS A 144 -7.70 -18.17 -4.88
CA LYS A 144 -6.85 -18.17 -6.08
C LYS A 144 -6.16 -19.53 -6.32
N ASN A 145 -6.12 -20.38 -5.32
CA ASN A 145 -5.37 -21.64 -5.33
C ASN A 145 -6.24 -22.86 -5.72
N ASP A 146 -7.50 -22.64 -6.06
CA ASP A 146 -8.42 -23.62 -6.65
C ASP A 146 -8.60 -23.36 -8.17
#